data_20f3dcff8561afad761fa3f9de25408a
#
_entry.id   20f3dcff8561afad761fa3f9de25408a
#
_cell.length_a   1.000
_cell.length_b   1.000
_cell.length_c   1.000
_cell.angle_alpha   90.00
_cell.angle_beta   90.00
_cell.angle_gamma   90.00
#
_symmetry.space_group_name_H-M   'P 1'
#
loop_
_entity.id
_entity.type
_entity.pdbx_description
1 polymer ?
#
loop_
_entity_poly.entity_id
_entity_poly.type
_entity_poly.pdbx_seq_one_letter_code
_entity_poly.pdbx_strand_id
1 'polypeptide(L)'
;VSYEECLEELRQYYDGYHFSEHSEDVFNPFSLIRALSGQKIGAYWFGSGTPSYLIKGLQKYHVNVTDIEQKSVSVDDFDVSPEQMTSALPLLYQSGYLTIKQYKPFTKSYKLGYPNQEVKIGMLKSLAPNYLSPVSVDNNGLVNEFVELVYDGDIEQAMVRLKAYLSSISNRLSNKNERDFQTVFYLIFNLMGALIKVEEDSAIGRADAVLHLPTAIYVFELKYDGSAEEALKQIDDKGYLIPYSADGKRLYKVGVNYDSTQRTISDWIIKEG
;
A
#
# COMPACT_ATOMS: atom_id res chain seq x y z
N VAL A 1 11.49 18.36 -16.34
CA VAL A 1 11.90 17.72 -15.08
C VAL A 1 13.33 18.16 -14.80
N SER A 2 13.62 18.72 -13.63
CA SER A 2 14.97 19.08 -13.22
C SER A 2 15.83 17.84 -12.97
N TYR A 3 17.15 18.03 -12.82
CA TYR A 3 18.04 16.93 -12.46
C TYR A 3 17.69 16.36 -11.07
N GLU A 4 17.40 17.25 -10.12
CA GLU A 4 17.05 16.89 -8.74
C GLU A 4 15.74 16.10 -8.69
N GLU A 5 14.71 16.54 -9.41
CA GLU A 5 13.42 15.82 -9.50
C GLU A 5 13.60 14.43 -10.11
N CYS A 6 14.38 14.33 -11.19
CA CYS A 6 14.69 13.03 -11.81
C CYS A 6 15.46 12.10 -10.87
N LEU A 7 16.44 12.63 -10.14
CA LEU A 7 17.22 11.85 -9.18
C LEU A 7 16.35 11.36 -8.02
N GLU A 8 15.46 12.20 -7.52
CA GLU A 8 14.53 11.83 -6.45
C GLU A 8 13.56 10.74 -6.91
N GLU A 9 13.03 10.86 -8.13
CA GLU A 9 12.16 9.84 -8.70
C GLU A 9 12.89 8.50 -8.87
N LEU A 10 14.14 8.52 -9.35
CA LEU A 10 14.98 7.32 -9.45
C LEU A 10 15.25 6.68 -8.07
N ARG A 11 15.47 7.50 -7.04
CA ARG A 11 15.64 7.02 -5.65
C ARG A 11 14.40 6.35 -5.15
N GLN A 12 13.24 6.98 -5.26
CA GLN A 12 11.97 6.41 -4.80
C GLN A 12 11.66 5.07 -5.48
N TYR A 13 12.00 4.94 -6.77
CA TYR A 13 11.68 3.74 -7.53
C TYR A 13 12.70 2.62 -7.40
N TYR A 14 14.01 2.91 -7.22
CA TYR A 14 15.05 1.89 -7.37
C TYR A 14 16.06 1.83 -6.23
N ASP A 15 16.10 2.83 -5.34
CA ASP A 15 16.98 2.85 -4.18
C ASP A 15 16.33 2.17 -2.97
N GLY A 16 17.08 2.05 -1.86
CA GLY A 16 16.53 1.64 -0.55
C GLY A 16 16.77 0.18 -0.18
N TYR A 17 17.62 -0.56 -0.90
CA TYR A 17 18.11 -1.85 -0.42
C TYR A 17 19.15 -1.65 0.67
N HIS A 18 18.92 -2.25 1.83
CA HIS A 18 19.73 -2.14 3.02
C HIS A 18 20.05 -3.53 3.58
N PHE A 19 21.35 -3.86 3.65
CA PHE A 19 21.78 -5.24 3.89
C PHE A 19 22.36 -5.50 5.29
N SER A 20 22.61 -4.47 6.11
CA SER A 20 23.10 -4.61 7.48
C SER A 20 22.72 -3.39 8.32
N GLU A 21 22.90 -3.47 9.65
CA GLU A 21 22.56 -2.40 10.59
C GLU A 21 23.25 -1.04 10.30
N HIS A 22 24.37 -1.08 9.58
CA HIS A 22 25.25 0.07 9.37
C HIS A 22 25.55 0.35 7.89
N SER A 23 24.91 -0.38 6.96
CA SER A 23 25.07 -0.11 5.53
C SER A 23 24.28 1.13 5.12
N GLU A 24 24.72 1.76 4.03
CA GLU A 24 23.90 2.74 3.33
C GLU A 24 22.90 2.03 2.42
N ASP A 25 21.84 2.75 2.05
CA ASP A 25 20.90 2.28 1.04
C ASP A 25 21.57 2.22 -0.33
N VAL A 26 21.24 1.20 -1.12
CA VAL A 26 21.79 1.03 -2.46
C VAL A 26 20.69 0.79 -3.48
N PHE A 27 20.95 1.29 -4.68
CA PHE A 27 20.09 1.10 -5.83
C PHE A 27 20.03 -0.35 -6.29
N ASN A 28 18.90 -0.77 -6.85
CA ASN A 28 18.86 -1.93 -7.73
C ASN A 28 19.56 -1.60 -9.05
N PRO A 29 20.77 -2.14 -9.31
CA PRO A 29 21.55 -1.74 -10.48
C PRO A 29 20.89 -2.14 -11.80
N PHE A 30 20.16 -3.27 -11.83
CA PHE A 30 19.46 -3.73 -13.03
C PHE A 30 18.36 -2.75 -13.44
N SER A 31 17.49 -2.39 -12.51
CA SER A 31 16.37 -1.50 -12.76
C SER A 31 16.83 -0.08 -13.08
N LEU A 32 17.84 0.41 -12.33
CA LEU A 32 18.42 1.74 -12.57
C LEU A 32 19.02 1.87 -13.96
N ILE A 33 19.84 0.90 -14.39
CA ILE A 33 20.44 0.90 -15.74
C ILE A 33 19.37 0.85 -16.82
N ARG A 34 18.32 0.04 -16.62
CA ARG A 34 17.19 -0.03 -17.58
C ARG A 34 16.43 1.27 -17.67
N ALA A 35 16.16 1.92 -16.54
CA ALA A 35 15.47 3.21 -16.51
C ALA A 35 16.29 4.30 -17.22
N LEU A 36 17.59 4.39 -16.93
CA LEU A 36 18.49 5.36 -17.56
C LEU A 36 18.64 5.10 -19.06
N SER A 37 18.81 3.84 -19.47
CA SER A 37 18.93 3.48 -20.90
C SER A 37 17.64 3.71 -21.67
N GLY A 38 16.49 3.47 -21.06
CA GLY A 38 15.16 3.63 -21.66
C GLY A 38 14.58 5.02 -21.48
N GLN A 39 15.20 5.89 -20.68
CA GLN A 39 14.69 7.21 -20.30
C GLN A 39 13.24 7.15 -19.77
N LYS A 40 12.93 6.12 -19.02
CA LYS A 40 11.57 5.84 -18.52
C LYS A 40 11.62 5.09 -17.19
N ILE A 41 10.83 5.54 -16.23
CA ILE A 41 10.55 4.80 -15.00
C ILE A 41 9.63 3.61 -15.31
N GLY A 42 9.93 2.44 -14.73
CA GLY A 42 9.15 1.23 -14.95
C GLY A 42 9.55 0.09 -14.03
N ALA A 43 8.71 -0.94 -13.95
CA ALA A 43 8.96 -2.14 -13.13
C ALA A 43 9.82 -3.16 -13.90
N TYR A 44 11.10 -2.93 -13.95
CA TYR A 44 12.04 -3.74 -14.75
C TYR A 44 12.43 -5.05 -14.07
N TRP A 45 12.77 -5.00 -12.79
CA TRP A 45 13.15 -6.19 -12.03
C TRP A 45 11.93 -7.11 -11.83
N PHE A 46 10.80 -6.51 -11.48
CA PHE A 46 9.57 -7.23 -11.26
C PHE A 46 8.96 -7.78 -12.55
N GLY A 47 9.15 -7.10 -13.67
CA GLY A 47 8.72 -7.55 -15.01
C GLY A 47 9.41 -8.83 -15.49
N SER A 48 10.51 -9.26 -14.86
CA SER A 48 11.16 -10.55 -15.15
C SER A 48 10.39 -11.77 -14.62
N GLY A 49 9.31 -11.57 -13.89
CA GLY A 49 8.37 -12.58 -13.39
C GLY A 49 8.36 -12.69 -11.87
N THR A 50 7.18 -12.57 -11.26
CA THR A 50 7.02 -12.90 -9.85
C THR A 50 7.10 -14.41 -9.67
N PRO A 51 8.00 -14.92 -8.82
CA PRO A 51 8.07 -16.35 -8.61
C PRO A 51 6.77 -16.88 -8.03
N SER A 52 6.15 -17.83 -8.72
CA SER A 52 4.89 -18.43 -8.26
C SER A 52 5.01 -19.09 -6.87
N TYR A 53 6.21 -19.49 -6.45
CA TYR A 53 6.47 -20.01 -5.12
C TYR A 53 6.28 -18.96 -4.03
N LEU A 54 6.56 -17.68 -4.32
CA LEU A 54 6.38 -16.59 -3.38
C LEU A 54 4.89 -16.40 -3.07
N ILE A 55 4.05 -16.32 -4.12
CA ILE A 55 2.59 -16.21 -3.94
C ILE A 55 2.04 -17.40 -3.15
N LYS A 56 2.49 -18.63 -3.47
CA LYS A 56 2.12 -19.81 -2.70
C LYS A 56 2.60 -19.76 -1.25
N GLY A 57 3.77 -19.20 -1.00
CA GLY A 57 4.30 -18.98 0.35
C GLY A 57 3.43 -18.02 1.16
N LEU A 58 3.06 -16.88 0.58
CA LEU A 58 2.17 -15.92 1.22
C LEU A 58 0.81 -16.51 1.56
N GLN A 59 0.23 -17.27 0.63
CA GLN A 59 -1.03 -17.99 0.84
C GLN A 59 -0.90 -19.06 1.95
N LYS A 60 0.16 -19.86 1.90
CA LYS A 60 0.43 -20.93 2.89
C LYS A 60 0.53 -20.39 4.31
N TYR A 61 1.21 -19.27 4.48
CA TYR A 61 1.45 -18.67 5.79
C TYR A 61 0.41 -17.60 6.17
N HIS A 62 -0.66 -17.45 5.36
CA HIS A 62 -1.74 -16.48 5.61
C HIS A 62 -1.21 -15.07 5.92
N VAL A 63 -0.19 -14.63 5.17
CA VAL A 63 0.44 -13.33 5.40
C VAL A 63 -0.55 -12.23 5.02
N ASN A 64 -0.85 -11.38 5.98
CA ASN A 64 -1.54 -10.14 5.70
C ASN A 64 -0.53 -9.14 5.12
N VAL A 65 -0.81 -8.64 3.93
CA VAL A 65 0.07 -7.69 3.22
C VAL A 65 0.25 -6.39 4.00
N THR A 66 -0.77 -5.98 4.76
CA THR A 66 -0.73 -4.81 5.62
C THR A 66 0.22 -4.95 6.81
N ASP A 67 0.48 -6.18 7.25
CA ASP A 67 1.34 -6.45 8.41
C ASP A 67 2.84 -6.48 8.04
N ILE A 68 3.18 -6.55 6.75
CA ILE A 68 4.56 -6.74 6.29
C ILE A 68 5.48 -5.60 6.77
N GLU A 69 4.99 -4.36 6.71
CA GLU A 69 5.78 -3.16 7.03
C GLU A 69 5.70 -2.75 8.51
N GLN A 70 4.94 -3.46 9.35
CA GLN A 70 4.63 -3.01 10.71
C GLN A 70 5.35 -3.78 11.82
N LYS A 71 5.79 -5.01 11.56
CA LYS A 71 6.34 -5.87 12.60
C LYS A 71 7.79 -5.56 12.92
N SER A 72 8.10 -5.40 14.21
CA SER A 72 9.47 -5.53 14.69
C SER A 72 9.77 -7.03 14.86
N VAL A 73 10.86 -7.48 14.24
CA VAL A 73 11.28 -8.88 14.17
C VAL A 73 12.72 -9.03 14.66
N SER A 74 13.07 -10.24 15.14
CA SER A 74 14.45 -10.60 15.41
C SER A 74 15.16 -11.10 14.15
N VAL A 75 16.47 -11.23 14.16
CA VAL A 75 17.21 -11.83 13.05
C VAL A 75 16.74 -13.27 12.78
N ASP A 76 16.42 -14.01 13.81
CA ASP A 76 15.94 -15.40 13.71
C ASP A 76 14.56 -15.54 13.06
N ASP A 77 13.81 -14.43 12.90
CA ASP A 77 12.51 -14.44 12.24
C ASP A 77 12.60 -14.33 10.72
N PHE A 78 13.73 -13.85 10.16
CA PHE A 78 13.84 -13.58 8.72
C PHE A 78 15.14 -14.09 8.07
N ASP A 79 16.19 -14.36 8.84
CA ASP A 79 17.46 -14.91 8.35
C ASP A 79 17.63 -16.36 8.80
N VAL A 80 16.80 -17.25 8.27
CA VAL A 80 16.78 -18.69 8.58
C VAL A 80 16.82 -19.53 7.32
N SER A 81 17.29 -20.77 7.45
CA SER A 81 17.29 -21.71 6.34
C SER A 81 15.86 -22.09 5.89
N PRO A 82 15.67 -22.47 4.61
CA PRO A 82 14.34 -22.84 4.08
C PRO A 82 13.62 -23.92 4.88
N GLU A 83 14.35 -24.86 5.51
CA GLU A 83 13.80 -25.96 6.30
C GLU A 83 13.24 -25.48 7.65
N GLN A 84 13.70 -24.33 8.14
CA GLN A 84 13.34 -23.74 9.42
C GLN A 84 12.28 -22.63 9.30
N MET A 85 11.83 -22.32 8.08
CA MET A 85 10.85 -21.27 7.84
C MET A 85 9.49 -21.58 8.46
N THR A 86 9.07 -20.78 9.43
CA THR A 86 7.75 -20.82 10.07
C THR A 86 6.80 -19.73 9.56
N SER A 87 7.30 -18.79 8.78
CA SER A 87 6.56 -17.66 8.19
C SER A 87 7.04 -17.36 6.79
N ALA A 88 6.39 -16.45 6.08
CA ALA A 88 6.84 -16.00 4.77
C ALA A 88 7.92 -14.91 4.84
N LEU A 89 8.24 -14.35 6.01
CA LEU A 89 9.22 -13.27 6.15
C LEU A 89 10.60 -13.64 5.62
N PRO A 90 11.19 -14.82 5.98
CA PRO A 90 12.48 -15.22 5.43
C PRO A 90 12.47 -15.32 3.91
N LEU A 91 11.38 -15.87 3.35
CA LEU A 91 11.23 -15.99 1.90
C LEU A 91 11.23 -14.62 1.22
N LEU A 92 10.47 -13.65 1.75
CA LEU A 92 10.37 -12.29 1.24
C LEU A 92 11.71 -11.55 1.35
N TYR A 93 12.38 -11.66 2.50
CA TYR A 93 13.66 -10.98 2.74
C TYR A 93 14.78 -11.55 1.85
N GLN A 94 14.97 -12.87 1.87
CA GLN A 94 16.02 -13.54 1.09
C GLN A 94 15.83 -13.44 -0.43
N SER A 95 14.58 -13.25 -0.87
CA SER A 95 14.26 -13.01 -2.29
C SER A 95 14.30 -11.52 -2.69
N GLY A 96 14.66 -10.61 -1.79
CA GLY A 96 14.79 -9.18 -2.07
C GLY A 96 13.48 -8.40 -2.17
N TYR A 97 12.35 -8.97 -1.73
CA TYR A 97 11.08 -8.25 -1.65
C TYR A 97 10.98 -7.40 -0.39
N LEU A 98 11.70 -7.76 0.66
CA LEU A 98 11.87 -6.96 1.87
C LEU A 98 13.34 -6.66 2.11
N THR A 99 13.57 -5.57 2.84
CA THR A 99 14.88 -5.13 3.27
C THR A 99 14.80 -4.60 4.71
N ILE A 100 15.94 -4.37 5.34
CA ILE A 100 16.00 -3.73 6.64
C ILE A 100 15.69 -2.24 6.46
N LYS A 101 14.67 -1.71 7.15
CA LYS A 101 14.35 -0.27 7.17
C LYS A 101 14.83 0.41 8.44
N GLN A 102 14.92 -0.32 9.53
CA GLN A 102 15.42 0.20 10.79
C GLN A 102 15.96 -0.94 11.67
N TYR A 103 17.03 -0.66 12.37
CA TYR A 103 17.55 -1.48 13.46
C TYR A 103 17.40 -0.74 14.79
N LYS A 104 16.93 -1.44 15.82
CA LYS A 104 16.80 -0.93 17.19
C LYS A 104 17.83 -1.62 18.08
N PRO A 105 18.98 -0.98 18.40
CA PRO A 105 20.08 -1.63 19.12
C PRO A 105 19.68 -2.13 20.52
N PHE A 106 18.82 -1.40 21.21
CA PHE A 106 18.41 -1.74 22.58
C PHE A 106 17.62 -3.06 22.64
N THR A 107 16.70 -3.28 21.70
CA THR A 107 15.87 -4.48 21.63
C THR A 107 16.44 -5.53 20.67
N LYS A 108 17.52 -5.22 19.96
CA LYS A 108 18.10 -6.05 18.89
C LYS A 108 17.05 -6.49 17.87
N SER A 109 16.11 -5.59 17.55
CA SER A 109 15.01 -5.86 16.64
C SER A 109 15.13 -5.03 15.36
N TYR A 110 14.58 -5.58 14.29
CA TYR A 110 14.59 -5.02 12.96
C TYR A 110 13.18 -4.65 12.52
N LYS A 111 13.03 -3.53 11.84
CA LYS A 111 11.84 -3.22 11.06
C LYS A 111 12.15 -3.56 9.60
N LEU A 112 11.38 -4.48 9.02
CA LEU A 112 11.47 -4.81 7.60
C LEU A 112 10.42 -4.01 6.82
N GLY A 113 10.69 -3.77 5.52
CA GLY A 113 9.77 -3.10 4.62
C GLY A 113 10.19 -3.29 3.17
N TYR A 114 9.35 -2.85 2.24
CA TYR A 114 9.71 -2.86 0.82
C TYR A 114 10.93 -1.96 0.57
N PRO A 115 11.91 -2.38 -0.24
CA PRO A 115 13.06 -1.54 -0.54
C PRO A 115 12.65 -0.24 -1.22
N ASN A 116 11.76 -0.30 -2.19
CA ASN A 116 11.36 0.82 -3.03
C ASN A 116 9.99 0.62 -3.69
N GLN A 117 9.55 1.61 -4.44
CA GLN A 117 8.25 1.62 -5.10
C GLN A 117 8.12 0.55 -6.20
N GLU A 118 9.20 0.25 -6.93
CA GLU A 118 9.17 -0.82 -7.95
C GLU A 118 8.74 -2.15 -7.32
N VAL A 119 9.41 -2.52 -6.22
CA VAL A 119 9.15 -3.79 -5.53
C VAL A 119 7.78 -3.79 -4.87
N LYS A 120 7.41 -2.69 -4.20
CA LYS A 120 6.10 -2.54 -3.53
C LYS A 120 4.96 -2.71 -4.54
N ILE A 121 4.95 -1.90 -5.59
CA ILE A 121 3.90 -1.92 -6.63
C ILE A 121 3.86 -3.27 -7.35
N GLY A 122 5.02 -3.81 -7.69
CA GLY A 122 5.10 -5.11 -8.35
C GLY A 122 4.52 -6.22 -7.48
N MET A 123 4.86 -6.25 -6.18
CA MET A 123 4.32 -7.22 -5.23
C MET A 123 2.80 -7.11 -5.12
N LEU A 124 2.28 -5.89 -4.95
CA LEU A 124 0.84 -5.64 -4.84
C LEU A 124 0.09 -6.04 -6.11
N LYS A 125 0.62 -5.72 -7.29
CA LYS A 125 0.06 -6.17 -8.58
C LYS A 125 0.01 -7.69 -8.70
N SER A 126 1.00 -8.39 -8.18
CA SER A 126 1.04 -9.86 -8.20
C SER A 126 0.07 -10.51 -7.21
N LEU A 127 -0.22 -9.83 -6.12
CA LEU A 127 -1.20 -10.28 -5.12
C LEU A 127 -2.63 -9.93 -5.51
N ALA A 128 -2.83 -8.84 -6.24
CA ALA A 128 -4.14 -8.34 -6.62
C ALA A 128 -5.07 -9.42 -7.19
N PRO A 129 -4.67 -10.32 -8.13
CA PRO A 129 -5.55 -11.36 -8.65
C PRO A 129 -6.07 -12.36 -7.62
N ASN A 130 -5.44 -12.48 -6.45
CA ASN A 130 -5.87 -13.38 -5.38
C ASN A 130 -6.96 -12.76 -4.50
N TYR A 131 -7.02 -11.44 -4.44
CA TYR A 131 -7.96 -10.67 -3.63
C TYR A 131 -8.99 -9.93 -4.47
N LEU A 132 -8.58 -9.46 -5.64
CA LEU A 132 -9.41 -8.75 -6.60
C LEU A 132 -9.88 -9.71 -7.69
N SER A 133 -11.16 -9.60 -8.09
CA SER A 133 -11.76 -10.53 -9.04
C SER A 133 -11.05 -10.55 -10.41
N PRO A 134 -10.77 -11.75 -10.98
CA PRO A 134 -10.31 -11.85 -12.36
C PRO A 134 -11.35 -11.44 -13.41
N VAL A 135 -12.60 -11.21 -13.03
CA VAL A 135 -13.69 -10.84 -13.96
C VAL A 135 -13.71 -9.35 -14.28
N SER A 136 -13.13 -8.49 -13.44
CA SER A 136 -12.73 -7.18 -13.91
C SER A 136 -11.47 -7.40 -14.75
N VAL A 137 -11.66 -7.64 -16.02
CA VAL A 137 -10.63 -7.96 -17.03
C VAL A 137 -9.49 -6.93 -17.05
N ASP A 138 -9.60 -5.92 -16.21
CA ASP A 138 -8.62 -4.88 -16.01
C ASP A 138 -8.69 -4.35 -14.58
N ASN A 139 -7.99 -5.02 -13.64
CA ASN A 139 -7.78 -4.43 -12.30
C ASN A 139 -7.16 -3.03 -12.41
N ASN A 140 -6.43 -2.75 -13.50
CA ASN A 140 -5.94 -1.42 -13.83
C ASN A 140 -7.07 -0.48 -14.27
N GLY A 141 -8.15 -0.95 -14.89
CA GLY A 141 -9.28 -0.13 -15.33
C GLY A 141 -10.00 0.52 -14.16
N LEU A 142 -10.36 -0.27 -13.11
CA LEU A 142 -10.99 0.29 -11.92
C LEU A 142 -10.10 1.32 -11.21
N VAL A 143 -8.82 0.96 -11.02
CA VAL A 143 -7.86 1.84 -10.34
C VAL A 143 -7.70 3.15 -11.13
N ASN A 144 -7.55 3.07 -12.45
CA ASN A 144 -7.44 4.24 -13.31
C ASN A 144 -8.70 5.09 -13.28
N GLU A 145 -9.90 4.48 -13.43
CA GLU A 145 -11.18 5.19 -13.38
C GLU A 145 -11.38 5.88 -12.01
N PHE A 146 -11.04 5.20 -10.91
CA PHE A 146 -11.11 5.80 -9.58
C PHE A 146 -10.17 7.00 -9.46
N VAL A 147 -8.91 6.85 -9.94
CA VAL A 147 -7.91 7.93 -9.91
C VAL A 147 -8.35 9.12 -10.75
N GLU A 148 -8.90 8.90 -11.94
CA GLU A 148 -9.42 9.97 -12.80
C GLU A 148 -10.54 10.73 -12.09
N LEU A 149 -11.52 10.03 -11.52
CA LEU A 149 -12.61 10.65 -10.76
C LEU A 149 -12.10 11.46 -9.57
N VAL A 150 -11.15 10.89 -8.80
CA VAL A 150 -10.55 11.58 -7.67
C VAL A 150 -9.75 12.81 -8.13
N TYR A 151 -8.99 12.69 -9.23
CA TYR A 151 -8.20 13.78 -9.78
C TYR A 151 -9.08 14.93 -10.27
N ASP A 152 -10.23 14.62 -10.84
CA ASP A 152 -11.26 15.58 -11.28
C ASP A 152 -12.04 16.18 -10.09
N GLY A 153 -11.82 15.68 -8.87
CA GLY A 153 -12.49 16.12 -7.65
C GLY A 153 -13.87 15.49 -7.42
N ASP A 154 -14.25 14.48 -8.22
CA ASP A 154 -15.53 13.78 -8.08
C ASP A 154 -15.39 12.56 -7.16
N ILE A 155 -15.08 12.84 -5.89
CA ILE A 155 -14.92 11.80 -4.84
C ILE A 155 -16.23 11.00 -4.62
N GLU A 156 -17.38 11.62 -4.78
CA GLU A 156 -18.67 10.92 -4.64
C GLU A 156 -18.80 9.79 -5.68
N GLN A 157 -18.54 10.08 -6.95
CA GLN A 157 -18.57 9.03 -7.99
C GLN A 157 -17.46 8.00 -7.80
N ALA A 158 -16.28 8.41 -7.34
CA ALA A 158 -15.22 7.49 -7.00
C ALA A 158 -15.67 6.49 -5.92
N MET A 159 -16.34 6.95 -4.86
CA MET A 159 -16.86 6.08 -3.80
C MET A 159 -18.00 5.17 -4.30
N VAL A 160 -18.88 5.66 -5.18
CA VAL A 160 -19.92 4.83 -5.83
C VAL A 160 -19.27 3.69 -6.64
N ARG A 161 -18.22 3.98 -7.40
CA ARG A 161 -17.49 2.96 -8.18
C ARG A 161 -16.79 1.95 -7.27
N LEU A 162 -16.14 2.42 -6.21
CA LEU A 162 -15.48 1.56 -5.23
C LEU A 162 -16.50 0.62 -4.56
N LYS A 163 -17.64 1.15 -4.14
CA LYS A 163 -18.75 0.35 -3.56
C LYS A 163 -19.24 -0.72 -4.54
N ALA A 164 -19.53 -0.35 -5.79
CA ALA A 164 -19.97 -1.28 -6.82
C ALA A 164 -18.95 -2.40 -7.05
N TYR A 165 -17.68 -2.06 -7.09
CA TYR A 165 -16.60 -3.03 -7.25
C TYR A 165 -16.50 -3.98 -6.06
N LEU A 166 -16.46 -3.46 -4.82
CA LEU A 166 -16.41 -4.30 -3.61
C LEU A 166 -17.60 -5.25 -3.53
N SER A 167 -18.79 -4.77 -3.91
CA SER A 167 -19.99 -5.62 -4.01
C SER A 167 -19.83 -6.77 -5.02
N SER A 168 -19.13 -6.54 -6.11
CA SER A 168 -18.91 -7.55 -7.16
C SER A 168 -17.94 -8.67 -6.74
N ILE A 169 -16.97 -8.37 -5.86
CA ILE A 169 -15.96 -9.33 -5.40
C ILE A 169 -16.35 -10.03 -4.10
N SER A 170 -17.30 -9.50 -3.34
CA SER A 170 -17.65 -9.95 -1.99
C SER A 170 -18.01 -11.44 -1.89
N ASN A 171 -18.55 -12.04 -2.97
CA ASN A 171 -18.94 -13.46 -3.00
C ASN A 171 -17.74 -14.41 -3.21
N ARG A 172 -16.56 -13.90 -3.55
CA ARG A 172 -15.38 -14.70 -3.90
C ARG A 172 -14.29 -14.69 -2.85
N LEU A 173 -14.33 -13.73 -1.92
CA LEU A 173 -13.41 -13.71 -0.78
C LEU A 173 -13.73 -14.90 0.13
N SER A 174 -12.80 -15.83 0.25
CA SER A 174 -13.00 -17.12 0.93
C SER A 174 -13.13 -17.00 2.46
N ASN A 175 -12.53 -15.99 3.06
CA ASN A 175 -12.61 -15.69 4.49
C ASN A 175 -13.07 -14.24 4.66
N LYS A 176 -14.33 -14.06 4.95
CA LYS A 176 -15.05 -12.78 5.01
C LYS A 176 -14.88 -12.11 6.36
N ASN A 177 -13.68 -11.66 6.65
CA ASN A 177 -13.36 -10.97 7.89
C ASN A 177 -12.86 -9.54 7.62
N GLU A 178 -12.78 -8.74 8.66
CA GLU A 178 -12.26 -7.38 8.63
C GLU A 178 -10.92 -7.27 7.88
N ARG A 179 -10.01 -8.24 8.10
CA ARG A 179 -8.66 -8.25 7.49
C ARG A 179 -8.70 -8.39 5.97
N ASP A 180 -9.61 -9.19 5.43
CA ASP A 180 -9.75 -9.35 3.99
C ASP A 180 -10.21 -8.05 3.34
N PHE A 181 -11.14 -7.33 3.97
CA PHE A 181 -11.58 -6.02 3.52
C PHE A 181 -10.45 -4.99 3.59
N GLN A 182 -9.76 -4.90 4.74
CA GLN A 182 -8.60 -4.02 4.90
C GLN A 182 -7.53 -4.33 3.85
N THR A 183 -7.28 -5.61 3.55
CA THR A 183 -6.33 -6.02 2.51
C THR A 183 -6.76 -5.54 1.13
N VAL A 184 -8.02 -5.72 0.75
CA VAL A 184 -8.56 -5.26 -0.54
C VAL A 184 -8.45 -3.74 -0.66
N PHE A 185 -8.86 -3.03 0.38
CA PHE A 185 -8.78 -1.57 0.43
C PHE A 185 -7.33 -1.09 0.31
N TYR A 186 -6.43 -1.67 1.11
CA TYR A 186 -5.00 -1.42 1.06
C TYR A 186 -4.42 -1.65 -0.35
N LEU A 187 -4.78 -2.78 -0.99
CA LEU A 187 -4.33 -3.08 -2.36
C LEU A 187 -4.80 -2.02 -3.36
N ILE A 188 -6.08 -1.62 -3.31
CA ILE A 188 -6.62 -0.61 -4.20
C ILE A 188 -5.89 0.72 -4.01
N PHE A 189 -5.77 1.20 -2.77
CA PHE A 189 -5.13 2.49 -2.47
C PHE A 189 -3.64 2.50 -2.80
N ASN A 190 -2.91 1.41 -2.52
CA ASN A 190 -1.49 1.34 -2.88
C ASN A 190 -1.24 1.18 -4.38
N LEU A 191 -2.14 0.51 -5.11
CA LEU A 191 -2.07 0.48 -6.56
C LEU A 191 -2.37 1.87 -7.16
N MET A 192 -3.24 2.66 -6.53
CA MET A 192 -3.44 4.08 -6.86
C MET A 192 -2.19 4.91 -6.55
N GLY A 193 -1.43 4.58 -5.49
CA GLY A 193 -0.17 5.24 -5.14
C GLY A 193 0.90 5.20 -6.23
N ALA A 194 0.74 4.32 -7.22
CA ALA A 194 1.55 4.35 -8.46
C ALA A 194 1.20 5.53 -9.38
N LEU A 195 0.03 6.15 -9.19
CA LEU A 195 -0.51 7.21 -10.04
C LEU A 195 -0.67 8.53 -9.27
N ILE A 196 -0.92 8.44 -7.96
CA ILE A 196 -1.04 9.57 -7.03
C ILE A 196 -0.30 9.27 -5.75
N LYS A 197 0.22 10.29 -5.07
CA LYS A 197 0.92 10.11 -3.80
C LYS A 197 -0.09 9.66 -2.73
N VAL A 198 0.12 8.47 -2.18
CA VAL A 198 -0.62 7.93 -1.05
C VAL A 198 0.34 7.84 0.12
N GLU A 199 0.02 8.50 1.24
CA GLU A 199 0.77 8.40 2.50
C GLU A 199 -0.04 7.60 3.50
N GLU A 200 0.64 6.76 4.27
CA GLU A 200 0.01 5.86 5.24
C GLU A 200 0.37 6.20 6.70
N ASP A 201 1.47 6.94 6.93
CA ASP A 201 1.97 7.24 8.27
C ASP A 201 1.89 8.74 8.58
N SER A 202 1.31 9.09 9.72
CA SER A 202 1.42 10.42 10.32
C SER A 202 2.09 10.36 11.71
N ALA A 203 2.70 11.44 12.15
CA ALA A 203 3.41 11.53 13.44
C ALA A 203 2.46 11.40 14.66
N ILE A 204 1.16 11.60 14.49
CA ILE A 204 0.16 11.65 15.57
C ILE A 204 -0.69 10.37 15.61
N GLY A 205 -0.57 9.53 14.60
CA GLY A 205 -1.33 8.30 14.40
C GLY A 205 -1.35 7.95 12.93
N ARG A 206 -2.06 6.89 12.57
CA ARG A 206 -2.11 6.39 11.21
C ARG A 206 -3.53 6.52 10.69
N ALA A 207 -3.73 7.35 9.67
CA ALA A 207 -4.91 7.27 8.83
C ALA A 207 -4.83 6.01 7.95
N ASP A 208 -5.97 5.44 7.58
CA ASP A 208 -5.98 4.25 6.72
C ASP A 208 -5.46 4.54 5.31
N ALA A 209 -5.72 5.75 4.78
CA ALA A 209 -5.09 6.25 3.57
C ALA A 209 -5.11 7.78 3.48
N VAL A 210 -4.12 8.36 2.80
CA VAL A 210 -4.07 9.79 2.49
C VAL A 210 -3.74 9.96 1.02
N LEU A 211 -4.63 10.63 0.27
CA LEU A 211 -4.43 10.93 -1.15
C LEU A 211 -3.97 12.37 -1.33
N HIS A 212 -2.79 12.56 -1.91
CA HIS A 212 -2.25 13.87 -2.26
C HIS A 212 -2.50 14.20 -3.73
N LEU A 213 -3.42 15.11 -3.98
CA LEU A 213 -3.67 15.69 -5.30
C LEU A 213 -3.01 17.07 -5.43
N PRO A 214 -2.89 17.62 -6.63
CA PRO A 214 -2.32 18.95 -6.83
C PRO A 214 -3.04 20.05 -6.02
N THR A 215 -4.36 19.99 -5.91
CA THR A 215 -5.21 21.05 -5.30
C THR A 215 -5.88 20.64 -4.00
N ALA A 216 -5.83 19.38 -3.62
CA ALA A 216 -6.53 18.85 -2.46
C ALA A 216 -5.80 17.69 -1.81
N ILE A 217 -6.05 17.45 -0.53
CA ILE A 217 -5.64 16.26 0.22
C ILE A 217 -6.89 15.63 0.83
N TYR A 218 -7.03 14.33 0.63
CA TYR A 218 -8.14 13.55 1.19
C TYR A 218 -7.59 12.55 2.20
N VAL A 219 -8.06 12.62 3.44
CA VAL A 219 -7.74 11.69 4.52
C VAL A 219 -8.88 10.72 4.71
N PHE A 220 -8.62 9.44 4.53
CA PHE A 220 -9.58 8.35 4.66
C PHE A 220 -9.39 7.62 5.98
N GLU A 221 -10.51 7.32 6.62
CA GLU A 221 -10.59 6.42 7.76
C GLU A 221 -11.73 5.42 7.53
N LEU A 222 -11.45 4.15 7.84
CA LEU A 222 -12.36 3.03 7.60
C LEU A 222 -12.92 2.49 8.91
N LYS A 223 -14.18 2.13 8.90
CA LYS A 223 -14.79 1.34 9.96
C LYS A 223 -15.34 0.04 9.38
N TYR A 224 -15.27 -0.97 10.19
CA TYR A 224 -15.82 -2.28 9.89
C TYR A 224 -16.94 -2.54 10.89
N ASP A 225 -18.20 -2.66 10.40
CA ASP A 225 -19.40 -2.78 11.20
C ASP A 225 -19.59 -1.64 12.22
N GLY A 226 -19.15 -0.43 11.86
CA GLY A 226 -19.30 0.79 12.62
C GLY A 226 -20.15 1.83 11.87
N SER A 227 -19.66 3.08 11.80
CA SER A 227 -20.30 4.12 10.99
C SER A 227 -19.28 5.07 10.34
N ALA A 228 -19.71 5.75 9.28
CA ALA A 228 -18.93 6.78 8.62
C ALA A 228 -18.67 7.99 9.54
N GLU A 229 -19.64 8.30 10.45
CA GLU A 229 -19.49 9.35 11.48
C GLU A 229 -18.40 9.00 12.48
N GLU A 230 -18.32 7.76 12.95
CA GLU A 230 -17.25 7.29 13.84
C GLU A 230 -15.87 7.40 13.18
N ALA A 231 -15.78 7.09 11.88
CA ALA A 231 -14.59 7.29 11.10
C ALA A 231 -14.17 8.76 11.05
N LEU A 232 -15.08 9.67 10.71
CA LEU A 232 -14.80 11.11 10.70
C LEU A 232 -14.38 11.63 12.08
N LYS A 233 -15.05 11.16 13.14
CA LYS A 233 -14.71 11.52 14.51
C LYS A 233 -13.28 11.09 14.85
N GLN A 234 -12.85 9.91 14.43
CA GLN A 234 -11.48 9.45 14.65
C GLN A 234 -10.46 10.33 13.93
N ILE A 235 -10.73 10.79 12.70
CA ILE A 235 -9.86 11.74 11.97
C ILE A 235 -9.68 13.02 12.81
N ASP A 236 -10.77 13.54 13.40
CA ASP A 236 -10.73 14.75 14.21
C ASP A 236 -10.02 14.51 15.55
N ASP A 237 -10.39 13.46 16.30
CA ASP A 237 -9.82 13.14 17.61
C ASP A 237 -8.30 12.87 17.53
N LYS A 238 -7.83 12.30 16.43
CA LYS A 238 -6.42 11.99 16.18
C LYS A 238 -5.67 13.10 15.44
N GLY A 239 -6.38 14.14 14.97
CA GLY A 239 -5.77 15.26 14.27
C GLY A 239 -5.06 14.89 12.97
N TYR A 240 -5.60 13.94 12.20
CA TYR A 240 -4.95 13.41 10.99
C TYR A 240 -4.77 14.48 9.89
N LEU A 241 -5.53 15.57 9.92
CA LEU A 241 -5.35 16.71 8.98
C LEU A 241 -4.22 17.67 9.38
N ILE A 242 -3.81 17.67 10.65
CA ILE A 242 -2.84 18.66 11.19
C ILE A 242 -1.54 18.70 10.37
N PRO A 243 -0.92 17.55 9.96
CA PRO A 243 0.32 17.58 9.20
C PRO A 243 0.22 18.32 7.86
N TYR A 244 -0.98 18.41 7.30
CA TYR A 244 -1.23 18.95 5.96
C TYR A 244 -1.77 20.39 5.97
N SER A 245 -2.01 20.97 7.15
CA SER A 245 -2.62 22.31 7.30
C SER A 245 -1.78 23.44 6.69
N ALA A 246 -0.47 23.23 6.52
CA ALA A 246 0.46 24.21 5.94
C ALA A 246 0.65 24.05 4.41
N ASP A 247 0.08 23.03 3.76
CA ASP A 247 0.34 22.70 2.35
C ASP A 247 -0.38 23.63 1.36
N GLY A 248 -1.27 24.52 1.85
CA GLY A 248 -2.04 25.45 1.02
C GLY A 248 -3.08 24.78 0.12
N LYS A 249 -3.37 23.50 0.34
CA LYS A 249 -4.36 22.71 -0.39
C LYS A 249 -5.67 22.62 0.37
N ARG A 250 -6.77 22.35 -0.34
CA ARG A 250 -8.04 22.00 0.33
C ARG A 250 -7.89 20.65 1.02
N LEU A 251 -8.36 20.55 2.24
CA LEU A 251 -8.31 19.34 3.05
C LEU A 251 -9.70 18.73 3.14
N TYR A 252 -9.79 17.42 2.95
CA TYR A 252 -11.03 16.69 3.06
C TYR A 252 -10.88 15.49 3.97
N LYS A 253 -11.92 15.22 4.76
CA LYS A 253 -12.09 14.02 5.57
C LYS A 253 -13.07 13.09 4.87
N VAL A 254 -12.71 11.82 4.75
CA VAL A 254 -13.57 10.79 4.16
C VAL A 254 -13.70 9.65 5.17
N GLY A 255 -14.84 9.58 5.84
CA GLY A 255 -15.20 8.47 6.71
C GLY A 255 -15.93 7.41 5.88
N VAL A 256 -15.55 6.14 6.01
CA VAL A 256 -16.12 5.03 5.24
C VAL A 256 -16.50 3.91 6.18
N ASN A 257 -17.71 3.34 6.05
CA ASN A 257 -18.11 2.15 6.76
C ASN A 257 -18.32 0.96 5.82
N TYR A 258 -17.72 -0.16 6.15
CA TYR A 258 -17.98 -1.45 5.52
C TYR A 258 -18.93 -2.27 6.41
N ASP A 259 -19.99 -2.81 5.82
CA ASP A 259 -20.94 -3.69 6.47
C ASP A 259 -20.65 -5.15 6.10
N SER A 260 -20.30 -5.94 7.10
CA SER A 260 -19.93 -7.35 6.92
C SER A 260 -21.13 -8.23 6.49
N THR A 261 -22.34 -7.81 6.84
CA THR A 261 -23.59 -8.51 6.47
C THR A 261 -23.90 -8.28 5.00
N GLN A 262 -23.84 -7.03 4.54
CA GLN A 262 -24.03 -6.65 3.14
C GLN A 262 -22.78 -6.92 2.29
N ARG A 263 -21.63 -7.05 2.93
CA ARG A 263 -20.31 -7.30 2.31
C ARG A 263 -19.89 -6.24 1.32
N THR A 264 -20.17 -5.01 1.64
CA THR A 264 -19.84 -3.85 0.82
C THR A 264 -19.72 -2.60 1.68
N ILE A 265 -19.28 -1.50 1.09
CA ILE A 265 -19.42 -0.18 1.72
C ILE A 265 -20.92 0.10 1.90
N SER A 266 -21.33 0.27 3.15
CA SER A 266 -22.72 0.64 3.47
C SER A 266 -22.93 2.13 3.33
N ASP A 267 -21.98 2.91 3.85
CA ASP A 267 -22.07 4.35 3.98
C ASP A 267 -20.68 5.02 3.89
N TRP A 268 -20.65 6.28 3.45
CA TRP A 268 -19.49 7.17 3.51
C TRP A 268 -19.92 8.61 3.68
N ILE A 269 -19.06 9.42 4.29
CA ILE A 269 -19.27 10.85 4.47
C ILE A 269 -18.00 11.58 4.08
N ILE A 270 -18.15 12.59 3.22
CA ILE A 270 -17.08 13.49 2.81
C ILE A 270 -17.32 14.85 3.42
N LYS A 271 -16.34 15.40 4.12
CA LYS A 271 -16.39 16.75 4.69
C LYS A 271 -15.11 17.52 4.42
N GLU A 272 -15.24 18.79 4.09
CA GLU A 272 -14.12 19.72 4.08
C GLU A 272 -13.64 19.94 5.53
N GLY A 273 -12.31 19.91 5.72
CA GLY A 273 -11.67 19.98 7.02
C GLY A 273 -11.35 21.38 7.48
#